data_a1461b075cbd371574cad200dca3fa57
#
_entry.id   a1461b075cbd371574cad200dca3fa57
#
_cell.length_a   1.000
_cell.length_b   1.000
_cell.length_c   1.000
_cell.angle_alpha   90.00
_cell.angle_beta   90.00
_cell.angle_gamma   90.00
#
_symmetry.space_group_name_H-M   'P 1'
#
loop_
_entity.id
_entity.type
_entity.pdbx_description
1 polymer ?
#
loop_
_entity_poly.entity_id
_entity_poly.type
_entity_poly.pdbx_seq_one_letter_code
_entity_poly.pdbx_strand_id
1 'polypeptide(L)'
;RGLGDVYKRQGQGDVLIAWENEAYLSVKDYPDDYEIVTPSISILAQPSVAVVDKVVDKRGTRDVAEEYLNYLYSDEAQRIAGDNYYRPSNQDILKEYSDVFDLDINLVTIDDFGGWKKAQETHFSDGGIFDQIYEG
;
A
#
# COMPACT_ATOMS: atom_id res chain seq x y z
N ARG A 1 -11.34 -4.28 7.55
CA ARG A 1 -10.47 -5.25 8.23
C ARG A 1 -10.34 -6.45 7.31
N GLY A 2 -9.14 -6.70 6.83
CA GLY A 2 -8.90 -7.77 5.87
C GLY A 2 -8.73 -9.14 6.53
N LEU A 3 -8.64 -10.17 5.70
CA LEU A 3 -8.41 -11.55 6.13
C LEU A 3 -7.11 -11.69 6.98
N GLY A 4 -6.11 -10.83 6.79
CA GLY A 4 -4.89 -10.80 7.59
C GLY A 4 -5.13 -10.64 9.09
N ASP A 5 -6.14 -9.86 9.52
CA ASP A 5 -6.52 -9.71 10.92
C ASP A 5 -6.98 -11.04 11.55
N VAL A 6 -7.62 -11.90 10.75
CA VAL A 6 -8.14 -13.20 11.21
C VAL A 6 -6.98 -14.17 11.44
N TYR A 7 -6.04 -14.28 10.50
CA TYR A 7 -4.89 -15.18 10.62
C TYR A 7 -3.93 -14.76 11.72
N LYS A 8 -3.67 -13.46 11.87
CA LYS A 8 -2.89 -12.88 12.96
C LYS A 8 -3.37 -13.30 14.34
N ARG A 9 -4.70 -13.22 14.55
CA ARG A 9 -5.32 -13.55 15.85
C ARG A 9 -5.43 -15.02 16.13
N GLN A 10 -5.38 -15.85 15.09
CA GLN A 10 -5.53 -17.31 15.22
C GLN A 10 -4.19 -18.04 15.29
N GLY A 11 -3.05 -17.37 15.11
CA GLY A 11 -1.72 -17.98 15.12
C GLY A 11 -1.57 -19.09 14.08
N GLN A 12 -2.18 -18.92 12.90
CA GLN A 12 -2.15 -19.91 11.82
C GLN A 12 -1.10 -19.52 10.78
N GLY A 13 -0.26 -20.49 10.42
CA GLY A 13 0.82 -20.35 9.45
C GLY A 13 2.10 -19.75 10.05
N ASP A 14 3.21 -19.95 9.34
CA ASP A 14 4.54 -19.53 9.78
C ASP A 14 5.00 -18.23 9.12
N VAL A 15 4.37 -17.83 8.01
CA VAL A 15 4.71 -16.62 7.24
C VAL A 15 3.44 -15.87 6.85
N LEU A 16 3.43 -14.57 7.13
CA LEU A 16 2.39 -13.65 6.70
C LEU A 16 2.93 -12.73 5.58
N ILE A 17 2.30 -12.77 4.40
CA ILE A 17 2.53 -11.78 3.35
C ILE A 17 1.51 -10.66 3.56
N ALA A 18 2.01 -9.46 3.86
CA ALA A 18 1.17 -8.33 4.21
C ALA A 18 1.70 -7.02 3.60
N TRP A 19 0.89 -5.98 3.65
CA TRP A 19 1.35 -4.63 3.39
C TRP A 19 2.39 -4.20 4.43
N GLU A 20 3.32 -3.34 4.04
CA GLU A 20 4.41 -2.88 4.89
C GLU A 20 3.89 -2.28 6.22
N ASN A 21 2.88 -1.41 6.17
CA ASN A 21 2.27 -0.84 7.36
C ASN A 21 1.65 -1.90 8.29
N GLU A 22 1.02 -2.94 7.73
CA GLU A 22 0.44 -4.04 8.52
C GLU A 22 1.52 -4.89 9.18
N ALA A 23 2.67 -5.07 8.53
CA ALA A 23 3.81 -5.77 9.11
C ALA A 23 4.34 -5.00 10.33
N TYR A 24 4.54 -3.69 10.21
CA TYR A 24 4.97 -2.85 11.34
C TYR A 24 3.97 -2.83 12.50
N LEU A 25 2.67 -2.73 12.20
CA LEU A 25 1.63 -2.81 13.23
C LEU A 25 1.62 -4.19 13.91
N SER A 26 1.93 -5.26 13.17
CA SER A 26 2.00 -6.60 13.75
C SER A 26 3.10 -6.73 14.79
N VAL A 27 4.31 -6.27 14.45
CA VAL A 27 5.45 -6.27 15.37
C VAL A 27 5.22 -5.33 16.56
N LYS A 28 4.56 -4.18 16.32
CA LYS A 28 4.21 -3.25 17.41
C LYS A 28 3.25 -3.86 18.42
N ASP A 29 2.23 -4.58 17.93
CA ASP A 29 1.21 -5.19 18.79
C ASP A 29 1.70 -6.48 19.47
N TYR A 30 2.60 -7.21 18.79
CA TYR A 30 3.14 -8.52 19.23
C TYR A 30 4.64 -8.63 18.97
N PRO A 31 5.48 -7.89 19.71
CA PRO A 31 6.90 -7.76 19.42
C PRO A 31 7.71 -9.06 19.57
N ASP A 32 7.21 -10.00 20.37
CA ASP A 32 7.88 -11.29 20.59
C ASP A 32 7.43 -12.40 19.64
N ASP A 33 6.33 -12.15 18.88
CA ASP A 33 5.70 -13.16 18.02
C ASP A 33 6.04 -12.98 16.53
N TYR A 34 6.47 -11.79 16.12
CA TYR A 34 6.67 -11.44 14.71
C TYR A 34 8.02 -10.78 14.45
N GLU A 35 8.60 -11.15 13.33
CA GLU A 35 9.79 -10.51 12.76
C GLU A 35 9.45 -10.04 11.34
N ILE A 36 9.94 -8.86 10.95
CA ILE A 36 9.79 -8.35 9.59
C ILE A 36 10.97 -8.83 8.75
N VAL A 37 10.67 -9.55 7.68
CA VAL A 37 11.65 -9.90 6.66
C VAL A 37 11.38 -9.06 5.42
N THR A 38 12.28 -8.10 5.13
CA THR A 38 12.20 -7.27 3.94
C THR A 38 12.75 -8.03 2.74
N PRO A 39 11.96 -8.28 1.69
CA PRO A 39 12.44 -8.97 0.50
C PRO A 39 13.38 -8.08 -0.32
N SER A 40 14.29 -8.67 -1.10
CA SER A 40 15.23 -7.95 -1.96
C SER A 40 14.55 -7.14 -3.08
N ILE A 41 13.31 -7.48 -3.42
CA ILE A 41 12.46 -6.78 -4.37
C ILE A 41 11.03 -6.76 -3.84
N SER A 42 10.34 -5.65 -3.98
CA SER A 42 8.94 -5.50 -3.58
C SER A 42 8.20 -4.56 -4.53
N ILE A 43 6.92 -4.36 -4.29
CA ILE A 43 6.07 -3.52 -5.13
C ILE A 43 5.83 -2.18 -4.41
N LEU A 44 6.12 -1.07 -5.11
CA LEU A 44 5.67 0.24 -4.68
C LEU A 44 4.19 0.38 -5.05
N ALA A 45 3.33 0.17 -4.08
CA ALA A 45 1.91 0.40 -4.26
C ALA A 45 1.62 1.90 -4.23
N GLN A 46 1.04 2.39 -5.32
CA GLN A 46 0.67 3.81 -5.49
C GLN A 46 -0.83 3.91 -5.73
N PRO A 47 -1.66 3.72 -4.69
CA PRO A 47 -3.11 3.80 -4.85
C PRO A 47 -3.51 5.21 -5.23
N SER A 48 -4.13 5.36 -6.39
CA SER A 48 -4.62 6.63 -6.88
C SER A 48 -5.92 7.02 -6.19
N VAL A 49 -6.06 8.30 -5.85
CA VAL A 49 -7.29 8.89 -5.33
C VAL A 49 -7.83 9.92 -6.30
N ALA A 50 -9.13 10.00 -6.44
CA ALA A 50 -9.77 10.96 -7.32
C ALA A 50 -11.11 11.46 -6.75
N VAL A 51 -11.47 12.67 -7.11
CA VAL A 51 -12.79 13.21 -6.85
C VAL A 51 -13.82 12.54 -7.77
N VAL A 52 -14.96 12.17 -7.21
CA VAL A 52 -16.09 11.64 -7.99
C VAL A 52 -16.95 12.81 -8.47
N ASP A 53 -16.69 13.30 -9.68
CA ASP A 53 -17.28 14.52 -10.24
C ASP A 53 -18.80 14.60 -10.06
N LYS A 54 -19.52 13.59 -10.49
CA LYS A 54 -21.00 13.54 -10.34
C LYS A 54 -21.48 13.76 -8.90
N VAL A 55 -20.71 13.30 -7.90
CA VAL A 55 -21.10 13.40 -6.49
C VAL A 55 -20.81 14.78 -5.96
N VAL A 56 -19.61 15.31 -6.18
CA VAL A 56 -19.20 16.61 -5.65
C VAL A 56 -20.00 17.76 -6.29
N ASP A 57 -20.27 17.67 -7.59
CA ASP A 57 -21.08 18.68 -8.31
C ASP A 57 -22.53 18.69 -7.81
N LYS A 58 -23.12 17.49 -7.65
CA LYS A 58 -24.48 17.37 -7.11
C LYS A 58 -24.60 17.92 -5.69
N ARG A 59 -23.54 17.78 -4.87
CA ARG A 59 -23.52 18.16 -3.46
C ARG A 59 -22.94 19.56 -3.22
N GLY A 60 -22.35 20.20 -4.24
CA GLY A 60 -21.64 21.48 -4.08
C GLY A 60 -20.42 21.37 -3.16
N THR A 61 -19.71 20.24 -3.16
CA THR A 61 -18.58 19.97 -2.25
C THR A 61 -17.25 19.81 -2.99
N ARG A 62 -17.16 20.24 -4.24
CA ARG A 62 -15.95 20.08 -5.07
C ARG A 62 -14.72 20.71 -4.42
N ASP A 63 -14.79 21.96 -4.05
CA ASP A 63 -13.67 22.71 -3.48
C ASP A 63 -13.11 22.01 -2.22
N VAL A 64 -14.00 21.58 -1.33
CA VAL A 64 -13.62 20.86 -0.10
C VAL A 64 -12.98 19.51 -0.41
N ALA A 65 -13.50 18.78 -1.39
CA ALA A 65 -12.96 17.48 -1.77
C ALA A 65 -11.57 17.61 -2.41
N GLU A 66 -11.38 18.57 -3.29
CA GLU A 66 -10.10 18.84 -3.94
C GLU A 66 -9.06 19.34 -2.93
N GLU A 67 -9.45 20.25 -2.03
CA GLU A 67 -8.58 20.73 -0.96
C GLU A 67 -8.12 19.59 -0.03
N TYR A 68 -9.04 18.70 0.33
CA TYR A 68 -8.69 17.52 1.13
C TYR A 68 -7.68 16.61 0.40
N LEU A 69 -7.89 16.35 -0.88
CA LEU A 69 -6.94 15.50 -1.64
C LEU A 69 -5.58 16.19 -1.80
N ASN A 70 -5.56 17.51 -2.01
CA ASN A 70 -4.32 18.27 -2.08
C ASN A 70 -3.57 18.28 -0.73
N TYR A 71 -4.30 18.35 0.38
CA TYR A 71 -3.70 18.28 1.72
C TYR A 71 -2.91 17.00 1.94
N LEU A 72 -3.33 15.85 1.37
CA LEU A 72 -2.61 14.57 1.50
C LEU A 72 -1.16 14.63 0.99
N TYR A 73 -0.85 15.59 0.12
CA TYR A 73 0.50 15.83 -0.40
C TYR A 73 1.28 16.91 0.36
N SER A 74 0.69 17.51 1.39
CA SER A 74 1.39 18.45 2.25
C SER A 74 2.44 17.75 3.10
N ASP A 75 3.49 18.45 3.49
CA ASP A 75 4.53 17.92 4.37
C ASP A 75 3.97 17.40 5.69
N GLU A 76 2.95 18.09 6.22
CA GLU A 76 2.28 17.67 7.45
C GLU A 76 1.57 16.32 7.27
N ALA A 77 0.75 16.17 6.22
CA ALA A 77 0.04 14.92 5.95
C ALA A 77 1.01 13.77 5.63
N GLN A 78 2.11 14.06 4.95
CA GLN A 78 3.15 13.06 4.65
C GLN A 78 3.86 12.58 5.93
N ARG A 79 4.10 13.46 6.91
CA ARG A 79 4.62 13.05 8.23
C ARG A 79 3.60 12.25 9.02
N ILE A 80 2.32 12.66 8.99
CA ILE A 80 1.24 11.85 9.60
C ILE A 80 1.19 10.45 8.99
N ALA A 81 1.37 10.33 7.67
CA ALA A 81 1.45 9.03 7.01
C ALA A 81 2.64 8.21 7.54
N GLY A 82 3.84 8.79 7.60
CA GLY A 82 5.05 8.15 8.15
C GLY A 82 4.88 7.67 9.60
N ASP A 83 4.30 8.50 10.45
CA ASP A 83 4.02 8.19 11.86
C ASP A 83 3.04 7.00 12.02
N ASN A 84 2.24 6.72 10.99
CA ASN A 84 1.31 5.60 10.93
C ASN A 84 1.80 4.45 10.04
N TYR A 85 3.10 4.37 9.78
CA TYR A 85 3.76 3.33 8.99
C TYR A 85 3.33 3.28 7.52
N TYR A 86 2.82 4.38 6.97
CA TYR A 86 2.62 4.52 5.53
C TYR A 86 3.83 5.25 4.94
N ARG A 87 4.50 4.61 3.99
CA ARG A 87 5.69 5.15 3.34
C ARG A 87 5.35 6.49 2.64
N PRO A 88 5.92 7.63 3.07
CA PRO A 88 5.69 8.92 2.43
C PRO A 88 6.06 8.91 0.96
N SER A 89 5.25 9.53 0.11
CA SER A 89 5.57 9.71 -1.32
C SER A 89 6.59 10.84 -1.55
N ASN A 90 6.66 11.81 -0.65
CA ASN A 90 7.67 12.86 -0.65
C ASN A 90 9.00 12.27 -0.17
N GLN A 91 10.00 12.26 -1.07
CA GLN A 91 11.29 11.62 -0.82
C GLN A 91 12.10 12.31 0.29
N ASP A 92 11.93 13.60 0.50
CA ASP A 92 12.64 14.31 1.58
C ASP A 92 12.01 13.99 2.94
N ILE A 93 10.69 13.90 3.02
CA ILE A 93 9.99 13.43 4.21
C ILE A 93 10.30 11.94 4.46
N LEU A 94 10.35 11.10 3.43
CA LEU A 94 10.68 9.68 3.57
C LEU A 94 12.05 9.47 4.24
N LYS A 95 13.03 10.31 3.93
CA LYS A 95 14.36 10.25 4.57
C LYS A 95 14.32 10.50 6.09
N GLU A 96 13.34 11.27 6.57
CA GLU A 96 13.15 11.51 8.00
C GLU A 96 12.76 10.21 8.75
N TYR A 97 12.28 9.19 8.01
CA TYR A 97 11.85 7.88 8.53
C TYR A 97 12.80 6.73 8.14
N SER A 98 14.07 7.03 7.90
CA SER A 98 15.08 6.03 7.53
C SER A 98 15.38 4.98 8.60
N ASP A 99 15.00 5.22 9.84
CA ASP A 99 15.04 4.28 10.95
C ASP A 99 13.82 3.33 10.99
N VAL A 100 12.77 3.66 10.25
CA VAL A 100 11.54 2.87 10.13
C VAL A 100 11.54 2.09 8.82
N PHE A 101 11.73 2.78 7.70
CA PHE A 101 11.64 2.18 6.37
C PHE A 101 13.01 1.86 5.78
N ASP A 102 13.15 0.66 5.23
CA ASP A 102 14.31 0.33 4.39
C ASP A 102 14.25 1.17 3.10
N LEU A 103 15.22 2.05 2.92
CA LEU A 103 15.30 2.94 1.75
C LEU A 103 16.05 2.32 0.58
N ASP A 104 16.76 1.21 0.80
CA ASP A 104 17.58 0.53 -0.22
C ASP A 104 16.84 -0.63 -0.92
N ILE A 105 15.58 -0.87 -0.53
CA ILE A 105 14.77 -1.90 -1.16
C ILE A 105 14.50 -1.58 -2.64
N ASN A 106 14.67 -2.59 -3.50
CA ASN A 106 14.31 -2.46 -4.91
C ASN A 106 12.78 -2.53 -5.07
N LEU A 107 12.16 -1.40 -5.42
CA LEU A 107 10.71 -1.27 -5.59
C LEU A 107 10.36 -1.21 -7.08
N VAL A 108 9.56 -2.17 -7.53
CA VAL A 108 8.94 -2.15 -8.86
C VAL A 108 7.57 -1.46 -8.82
N THR A 109 7.20 -0.85 -9.92
CA THR A 109 5.93 -0.13 -10.08
C THR A 109 5.05 -0.82 -11.10
N ILE A 110 3.83 -0.32 -11.30
CA ILE A 110 2.93 -0.84 -12.34
C ILE A 110 3.51 -0.67 -13.76
N ASP A 111 4.41 0.29 -13.95
CA ASP A 111 5.04 0.53 -15.26
C ASP A 111 6.00 -0.60 -15.65
N ASP A 112 6.63 -1.25 -14.69
CA ASP A 112 7.47 -2.43 -14.91
C ASP A 112 6.66 -3.62 -15.46
N PHE A 113 5.34 -3.60 -15.23
CA PHE A 113 4.36 -4.57 -15.78
C PHE A 113 3.69 -4.09 -17.07
N GLY A 114 4.12 -2.96 -17.62
CA GLY A 114 3.57 -2.38 -18.84
C GLY A 114 2.30 -1.56 -18.65
N GLY A 115 2.06 -1.09 -17.42
CA GLY A 115 0.90 -0.30 -17.02
C GLY A 115 -0.33 -1.15 -16.68
N TRP A 116 -1.33 -0.51 -16.09
CA TRP A 116 -2.54 -1.17 -15.57
C TRP A 116 -3.27 -2.02 -16.61
N LYS A 117 -3.41 -1.51 -17.84
CA LYS A 117 -4.14 -2.23 -18.90
C LYS A 117 -3.49 -3.56 -19.23
N LYS A 118 -2.17 -3.54 -19.47
CA LYS A 118 -1.41 -4.74 -19.80
C LYS A 118 -1.34 -5.72 -18.63
N ALA A 119 -1.13 -5.21 -17.41
CA ALA A 119 -1.13 -6.04 -16.22
C ALA A 119 -2.47 -6.75 -16.03
N GLN A 120 -3.60 -6.05 -16.21
CA GLN A 120 -4.94 -6.63 -16.15
C GLN A 120 -5.14 -7.71 -17.20
N GLU A 121 -4.79 -7.42 -18.46
CA GLU A 121 -4.93 -8.36 -19.57
C GLU A 121 -4.09 -9.64 -19.35
N THR A 122 -2.86 -9.48 -18.85
CA THR A 122 -1.93 -10.60 -18.67
C THR A 122 -2.27 -11.46 -17.45
N HIS A 123 -2.63 -10.84 -16.34
CA HIS A 123 -2.71 -11.53 -15.06
C HIS A 123 -4.13 -11.87 -14.63
N PHE A 124 -5.13 -11.04 -14.97
CA PHE A 124 -6.46 -11.09 -14.36
C PHE A 124 -7.62 -11.21 -15.36
N SER A 125 -7.37 -11.24 -16.67
CA SER A 125 -8.39 -11.58 -17.66
C SER A 125 -8.71 -13.06 -17.64
N ASP A 126 -9.86 -13.46 -18.18
CA ASP A 126 -10.27 -14.86 -18.30
C ASP A 126 -9.16 -15.69 -18.97
N GLY A 127 -8.70 -16.74 -18.29
CA GLY A 127 -7.56 -17.55 -18.70
C GLY A 127 -6.18 -16.91 -18.48
N GLY A 128 -6.13 -15.78 -17.78
CA GLY A 128 -4.90 -15.10 -17.38
C GLY A 128 -4.05 -15.91 -16.39
N ILE A 129 -2.89 -15.35 -16.02
CA ILE A 129 -1.93 -16.06 -15.14
C ILE A 129 -2.57 -16.43 -13.79
N PHE A 130 -3.45 -15.58 -13.26
CA PHE A 130 -4.12 -15.86 -11.99
C PHE A 130 -5.00 -17.12 -12.07
N ASP A 131 -5.81 -17.25 -13.13
CA ASP A 131 -6.65 -18.41 -13.33
C ASP A 131 -5.82 -19.68 -13.48
N GLN A 132 -4.72 -19.64 -14.23
CA GLN A 132 -3.81 -20.77 -14.42
C GLN A 132 -3.17 -21.25 -13.11
N ILE A 133 -2.89 -20.34 -12.17
CA ILE A 133 -2.37 -20.69 -10.85
C ILE A 133 -3.46 -21.33 -9.98
N TYR A 134 -4.71 -20.88 -10.13
CA TYR A 134 -5.82 -21.30 -9.28
C TYR A 134 -6.45 -22.63 -9.73
N GLU A 135 -6.34 -22.95 -11.03
CA GLU A 135 -6.85 -24.21 -11.61
C GLU A 135 -5.86 -25.39 -11.46
N GLY A 136 -4.66 -25.16 -10.99
CA GLY A 136 -3.61 -26.16 -10.74
C GLY A 136 -3.62 -26.65 -9.31
#